data_bf18a46807edc4ecb9f2cfede6774dfb
#
_entry.id   bf18a46807edc4ecb9f2cfede6774dfb
#
_cell.length_a   1.000
_cell.length_b   1.000
_cell.length_c   1.000
_cell.angle_alpha   90.00
_cell.angle_beta   90.00
_cell.angle_gamma   90.00
#
_symmetry.space_group_name_H-M   'P 1'
#
loop_
_entity.id
_entity.type
_entity.pdbx_description
1 polymer ?
#
loop_
_entity_poly.entity_id
_entity_poly.type
_entity_poly.pdbx_seq_one_letter_code
_entity_poly.pdbx_strand_id
1 'polypeptide(L)'
;MKKKGLLFLSTAAVAVTLAACGGKGQSSDATTTSANPQPKMKFASEVTHEGTPIKGGTLKYAIVSPAPFKGVFMDELASDSVDSQITSQIDNTLFEFDDNRRLTNTGLASVEFDIEGKTATVKLNSKDYKFSDGQPLTIDDYIFAIEAIGNKDYTGVRYNGNYQNIEGMEQFHSGEASLISGVEKLDDYSVKIHFKQMRPSMQLAGGSLPSYVLPKHIFSSIPITEWEKSEYVRGTKGVGVGPFKIESIVPGESVTLVPNEHFYKGRSKVDKVVMEVVSPDTVVSQVKSGNYDIASMPSSQFEAYKDLTNVSFISSFASQYEYIAFHLGKFDKEQGKNITNPNAKMSDPVLRQAIAYAIDNNASGESIFNGLQRGTNSIIIPSFKDVYNPNQEGFDYNPEKAKQLLDEAGYKDTDGDGLRENKDGSKLSINFAARTRDDANEALIQQYLLWFKEVGLDIKLYTGRTLEPSLFYEKIQADDPEIDMFAGGWGIGYDPNPANLFGETAKFNFSRFVSSEGNEIIGKIGSTEAFDEAKNVEFFKQWQKYVHDQAFIFPTLIGESVTAVNKRVKFMNSEIGTKDAKSELYQIELVSENSFK
;
A
#
# COMPACT_ATOMS: atom_id res chain seq x y z
N MET A 1 -3.33 69.00 -29.64
CA MET A 1 -3.23 68.91 -31.10
C MET A 1 -3.27 67.44 -31.47
N LYS A 2 -4.42 66.89 -31.92
CA LYS A 2 -4.75 66.46 -33.31
C LYS A 2 -3.73 65.46 -33.84
N LYS A 3 -4.04 64.20 -34.26
CA LYS A 3 -5.11 63.58 -35.06
C LYS A 3 -4.99 62.06 -34.94
N LYS A 4 -5.99 61.20 -34.74
CA LYS A 4 -6.99 60.59 -35.64
C LYS A 4 -6.41 59.81 -36.85
N GLY A 5 -6.86 58.54 -36.93
CA GLY A 5 -6.89 57.69 -38.12
C GLY A 5 -6.97 56.22 -37.68
N LEU A 6 -8.00 55.53 -37.62
CA LEU A 6 -9.15 55.02 -38.43
C LEU A 6 -8.76 53.79 -39.29
N LEU A 7 -9.35 52.66 -38.89
CA LEU A 7 -9.95 51.50 -39.59
C LEU A 7 -9.21 50.83 -40.79
N PHE A 8 -9.16 49.49 -40.72
CA PHE A 8 -9.88 48.64 -41.72
C PHE A 8 -10.08 47.20 -41.20
N LEU A 9 -11.36 46.79 -41.21
CA LEU A 9 -11.83 45.40 -41.14
C LEU A 9 -11.58 44.67 -42.45
N SER A 10 -11.22 43.39 -42.39
CA SER A 10 -11.49 42.45 -43.48
C SER A 10 -11.99 41.12 -42.93
N THR A 11 -13.27 40.87 -43.09
CA THR A 11 -13.98 39.61 -42.95
C THR A 11 -13.66 38.69 -44.12
N ALA A 12 -13.23 37.45 -43.86
CA ALA A 12 -13.26 36.38 -44.83
C ALA A 12 -14.19 35.27 -44.34
N ALA A 13 -15.33 35.16 -44.98
CA ALA A 13 -16.28 34.04 -44.82
C ALA A 13 -15.81 32.89 -45.70
N VAL A 14 -15.73 31.68 -45.13
CA VAL A 14 -15.62 30.44 -45.89
C VAL A 14 -16.90 29.65 -45.71
N ALA A 15 -17.61 29.47 -46.81
CA ALA A 15 -18.79 28.65 -46.93
C ALA A 15 -18.40 27.17 -47.01
N VAL A 16 -19.03 26.33 -46.19
CA VAL A 16 -18.97 24.88 -46.32
C VAL A 16 -20.31 24.39 -46.88
N THR A 17 -20.23 23.73 -48.00
CA THR A 17 -21.38 23.13 -48.71
C THR A 17 -21.78 21.81 -48.04
N LEU A 18 -23.07 21.71 -47.69
CA LEU A 18 -23.72 20.46 -47.32
C LEU A 18 -24.00 19.62 -48.57
N ALA A 19 -23.54 18.39 -48.58
CA ALA A 19 -24.09 17.34 -49.46
C ALA A 19 -24.88 16.35 -48.63
N ALA A 20 -26.16 16.33 -48.79
CA ALA A 20 -27.05 15.33 -48.22
C ALA A 20 -27.11 14.12 -49.14
N CYS A 21 -26.92 12.91 -48.59
CA CYS A 21 -27.41 11.68 -49.19
C CYS A 21 -28.00 10.79 -48.08
N GLY A 22 -29.26 10.50 -48.21
CA GLY A 22 -30.04 9.70 -47.28
C GLY A 22 -29.75 8.21 -47.38
N GLY A 23 -29.82 7.53 -46.23
CA GLY A 23 -29.81 6.09 -46.09
C GLY A 23 -30.41 5.70 -44.76
N LYS A 24 -31.36 4.81 -44.82
CA LYS A 24 -32.25 4.32 -43.77
C LYS A 24 -31.60 3.77 -42.53
N GLY A 25 -32.29 3.95 -41.44
CA GLY A 25 -32.03 3.64 -40.06
C GLY A 25 -31.47 2.27 -39.70
N GLN A 26 -30.66 2.37 -38.68
CA GLN A 26 -30.48 1.33 -37.68
C GLN A 26 -30.15 2.05 -36.37
N SER A 27 -31.08 1.94 -35.42
CA SER A 27 -30.89 2.38 -34.05
C SER A 27 -29.80 1.51 -33.44
N SER A 28 -28.60 2.07 -33.30
CA SER A 28 -27.60 1.51 -32.42
C SER A 28 -27.67 2.27 -31.11
N ASP A 29 -28.14 1.60 -30.07
CA ASP A 29 -27.93 1.99 -28.70
C ASP A 29 -26.43 2.18 -28.50
N ALA A 30 -25.98 3.41 -28.53
CA ALA A 30 -24.67 3.78 -28.10
C ALA A 30 -24.68 3.81 -26.56
N THR A 31 -24.46 2.66 -25.94
CA THR A 31 -23.94 2.58 -24.59
C THR A 31 -22.54 3.21 -24.65
N THR A 32 -22.46 4.50 -24.40
CA THR A 32 -21.21 5.16 -24.05
C THR A 32 -20.79 4.64 -22.67
N THR A 33 -20.10 3.52 -22.64
CA THR A 33 -19.24 3.18 -21.51
C THR A 33 -18.15 4.25 -21.51
N SER A 34 -18.26 5.24 -20.65
CA SER A 34 -17.17 6.12 -20.32
C SER A 34 -16.13 5.25 -19.58
N ALA A 35 -15.16 4.76 -20.32
CA ALA A 35 -13.98 4.16 -19.72
C ALA A 35 -13.26 5.29 -19.00
N ASN A 36 -13.37 5.35 -17.67
CA ASN A 36 -12.55 6.22 -16.86
C ASN A 36 -11.08 5.84 -17.14
N PRO A 37 -10.25 6.75 -17.67
CA PRO A 37 -8.90 6.38 -18.03
C PRO A 37 -8.15 5.89 -16.79
N GLN A 38 -7.48 4.75 -16.91
CA GLN A 38 -6.61 4.21 -15.88
C GLN A 38 -5.73 5.31 -15.29
N PRO A 39 -5.52 5.35 -13.97
CA PRO A 39 -4.60 6.29 -13.39
C PRO A 39 -3.21 6.08 -14.04
N LYS A 40 -2.70 7.10 -14.73
CA LYS A 40 -1.37 7.09 -15.33
C LYS A 40 -0.39 7.75 -14.39
N MET A 41 0.73 7.12 -14.14
CA MET A 41 1.82 7.72 -13.35
C MET A 41 2.40 8.94 -14.08
N LYS A 42 2.81 9.93 -13.29
CA LYS A 42 3.44 11.16 -13.81
C LYS A 42 4.84 10.89 -14.35
N PHE A 43 5.57 9.99 -13.69
CA PHE A 43 6.90 9.57 -14.09
C PHE A 43 6.90 8.12 -14.58
N ALA A 44 7.94 7.76 -15.34
CA ALA A 44 8.18 6.36 -15.69
C ALA A 44 8.51 5.55 -14.43
N SER A 45 8.26 4.24 -14.48
CA SER A 45 8.63 3.35 -13.37
C SER A 45 10.12 3.02 -13.36
N GLU A 46 10.84 3.25 -14.44
CA GLU A 46 12.25 2.92 -14.58
C GLU A 46 13.07 3.99 -15.31
N VAL A 47 14.37 3.97 -15.07
CA VAL A 47 15.32 4.84 -15.75
C VAL A 47 16.62 4.11 -16.05
N THR A 48 17.19 4.39 -17.22
CA THR A 48 18.55 3.98 -17.61
C THR A 48 19.36 5.22 -17.97
N HIS A 49 20.53 5.40 -17.34
CA HIS A 49 21.41 6.51 -17.63
C HIS A 49 22.59 6.08 -18.52
N GLU A 50 23.10 7.03 -19.28
CA GLU A 50 24.28 6.86 -20.13
C GLU A 50 25.55 6.65 -19.28
N GLY A 51 26.60 6.14 -19.89
CA GLY A 51 27.90 5.90 -19.28
C GLY A 51 28.22 4.41 -19.10
N THR A 52 29.51 4.12 -19.03
CA THR A 52 30.01 2.78 -18.76
C THR A 52 30.13 2.55 -17.25
N PRO A 53 29.59 1.45 -16.71
CA PRO A 53 29.74 1.16 -15.31
C PRO A 53 31.20 1.09 -14.84
N ILE A 54 31.48 1.73 -13.73
CA ILE A 54 32.75 1.57 -13.00
C ILE A 54 32.70 0.32 -12.12
N LYS A 55 33.85 -0.18 -11.73
CA LYS A 55 33.92 -1.30 -10.79
C LYS A 55 33.78 -0.80 -9.36
N GLY A 56 32.81 -1.33 -8.62
CA GLY A 56 32.62 -1.01 -7.20
C GLY A 56 32.06 0.39 -6.95
N GLY A 57 32.61 1.08 -5.97
CA GLY A 57 32.17 2.41 -5.55
C GLY A 57 31.23 2.39 -4.35
N THR A 58 30.85 3.60 -3.89
CA THR A 58 29.96 3.78 -2.74
C THR A 58 28.62 4.34 -3.22
N LEU A 59 27.53 3.61 -3.00
CA LEU A 59 26.16 4.06 -3.19
C LEU A 59 25.67 4.80 -1.94
N LYS A 60 25.05 5.97 -2.13
CA LYS A 60 24.49 6.79 -1.06
C LYS A 60 22.98 6.78 -1.14
N TYR A 61 22.33 6.20 -0.15
CA TYR A 61 20.88 6.04 -0.08
C TYR A 61 20.28 6.90 1.04
N ALA A 62 19.32 7.75 0.72
CA ALA A 62 18.60 8.54 1.71
C ALA A 62 17.37 7.79 2.22
N ILE A 63 17.33 7.47 3.50
CA ILE A 63 16.12 7.04 4.20
C ILE A 63 15.38 8.31 4.63
N VAL A 64 14.36 8.70 3.87
CA VAL A 64 13.64 9.95 4.12
C VAL A 64 12.61 9.73 5.22
N SER A 65 12.90 10.26 6.40
CA SER A 65 12.07 10.11 7.60
C SER A 65 12.18 11.31 8.53
N PRO A 66 11.09 11.73 9.20
CA PRO A 66 11.15 12.74 10.26
C PRO A 66 11.71 12.18 11.58
N ALA A 67 11.84 10.85 11.70
CA ALA A 67 12.32 10.17 12.89
C ALA A 67 13.59 9.34 12.58
N PRO A 68 14.52 9.22 13.54
CA PRO A 68 15.67 8.35 13.41
C PRO A 68 15.25 6.86 13.38
N PHE A 69 16.13 5.97 12.93
CA PHE A 69 15.95 4.54 13.11
C PHE A 69 16.14 4.14 14.60
N LYS A 70 15.46 3.08 15.03
CA LYS A 70 15.53 2.58 16.40
C LYS A 70 16.72 1.63 16.63
N GLY A 71 17.29 1.12 15.56
CA GLY A 71 18.44 0.21 15.58
C GLY A 71 18.07 -1.24 15.93
N VAL A 72 16.90 -1.70 15.53
CA VAL A 72 16.48 -3.11 15.62
C VAL A 72 16.69 -3.75 14.25
N PHE A 73 17.87 -4.33 14.03
CA PHE A 73 18.29 -4.87 12.73
C PHE A 73 18.02 -6.38 12.63
N MET A 74 16.79 -6.79 12.90
CA MET A 74 16.29 -8.15 12.79
C MET A 74 14.82 -8.11 12.39
N ASP A 75 14.45 -8.67 11.27
CA ASP A 75 13.10 -8.57 10.69
C ASP A 75 12.01 -9.15 11.60
N GLU A 76 12.32 -10.19 12.35
CA GLU A 76 11.37 -10.80 13.29
C GLU A 76 11.01 -9.86 14.43
N LEU A 77 11.88 -8.94 14.82
CA LEU A 77 11.67 -7.99 15.93
C LEU A 77 11.36 -6.58 15.43
N ALA A 78 11.80 -6.21 14.23
CA ALA A 78 11.60 -4.88 13.68
C ALA A 78 10.11 -4.58 13.49
N SER A 79 9.66 -3.45 14.05
CA SER A 79 8.27 -2.95 13.94
C SER A 79 8.20 -1.56 13.30
N ASP A 80 9.36 -0.99 12.96
CA ASP A 80 9.52 0.36 12.42
C ASP A 80 9.94 0.32 10.96
N SER A 81 9.34 1.16 10.12
CA SER A 81 9.61 1.17 8.69
C SER A 81 11.00 1.70 8.32
N VAL A 82 11.63 2.50 9.20
CA VAL A 82 12.98 3.02 8.98
C VAL A 82 13.99 1.91 9.21
N ASP A 83 13.85 1.17 10.34
CA ASP A 83 14.66 -0.02 10.61
C ASP A 83 14.49 -1.07 9.50
N SER A 84 13.24 -1.30 9.03
CA SER A 84 12.94 -2.30 8.00
C SER A 84 13.63 -2.03 6.66
N GLN A 85 13.87 -0.76 6.29
CA GLN A 85 14.64 -0.44 5.08
C GLN A 85 16.11 -0.88 5.18
N ILE A 86 16.65 -0.93 6.39
CA ILE A 86 18.02 -1.40 6.65
C ILE A 86 18.02 -2.92 6.77
N THR A 87 17.10 -3.52 7.53
CA THR A 87 17.06 -4.97 7.74
C THR A 87 16.88 -5.72 6.43
N SER A 88 16.07 -5.20 5.50
CA SER A 88 15.88 -5.78 4.16
C SER A 88 17.15 -5.89 3.31
N GLN A 89 18.25 -5.23 3.70
CA GLN A 89 19.52 -5.33 3.01
C GLN A 89 20.47 -6.36 3.65
N ILE A 90 20.27 -6.70 4.91
CA ILE A 90 21.13 -7.63 5.66
C ILE A 90 20.48 -9.00 5.88
N ASP A 91 19.16 -9.02 5.83
CA ASP A 91 18.37 -10.24 5.90
C ASP A 91 17.53 -10.42 4.63
N ASN A 92 16.98 -11.60 4.43
CA ASN A 92 16.12 -11.90 3.31
C ASN A 92 15.15 -13.02 3.71
N THR A 93 13.98 -13.03 3.09
CA THR A 93 13.04 -14.13 3.26
C THR A 93 13.46 -15.32 2.42
N LEU A 94 13.00 -16.51 2.79
CA LEU A 94 13.27 -17.75 2.03
C LEU A 94 12.76 -17.71 0.60
N PHE A 95 11.68 -16.97 0.37
CA PHE A 95 10.98 -16.98 -0.91
C PHE A 95 11.18 -15.67 -1.67
N GLU A 96 11.26 -15.79 -2.97
CA GLU A 96 11.12 -14.68 -3.90
C GLU A 96 9.69 -14.60 -4.42
N PHE A 97 9.38 -13.48 -5.07
CA PHE A 97 8.07 -13.24 -5.65
C PHE A 97 8.19 -12.55 -7.02
N ASP A 98 7.17 -12.72 -7.83
CA ASP A 98 7.06 -12.09 -9.14
C ASP A 98 6.42 -10.69 -9.05
N ASP A 99 6.19 -10.08 -10.23
CA ASP A 99 5.58 -8.76 -10.36
C ASP A 99 4.14 -8.69 -9.83
N ASN A 100 3.49 -9.85 -9.66
CA ASN A 100 2.15 -9.99 -9.10
C ASN A 100 2.19 -10.29 -7.60
N ARG A 101 3.39 -10.23 -7.00
CA ARG A 101 3.65 -10.57 -5.60
C ARG A 101 3.39 -12.04 -5.25
N ARG A 102 3.33 -12.92 -6.23
CA ARG A 102 3.20 -14.36 -6.01
C ARG A 102 4.56 -14.97 -5.69
N LEU A 103 4.58 -15.87 -4.73
CA LEU A 103 5.78 -16.63 -4.40
C LEU A 103 6.27 -17.40 -5.62
N THR A 104 7.58 -17.36 -5.83
CA THR A 104 8.26 -18.15 -6.86
C THR A 104 9.14 -19.20 -6.20
N ASN A 105 9.56 -20.19 -6.98
CA ASN A 105 10.47 -21.23 -6.53
C ASN A 105 11.95 -20.89 -6.84
N THR A 106 12.27 -19.59 -7.01
CA THR A 106 13.62 -19.11 -7.40
C THR A 106 14.43 -18.55 -6.24
N GLY A 107 13.84 -18.41 -5.04
CA GLY A 107 14.49 -17.93 -3.83
C GLY A 107 15.42 -18.96 -3.18
N LEU A 108 15.72 -18.77 -1.89
CA LEU A 108 16.45 -19.75 -1.09
C LEU A 108 15.70 -21.06 -0.94
N ALA A 109 14.35 -21.01 -0.99
CA ALA A 109 13.51 -22.18 -0.91
C ALA A 109 12.43 -22.18 -2.00
N SER A 110 11.90 -23.36 -2.26
CA SER A 110 10.67 -23.63 -3.00
C SER A 110 9.57 -24.11 -2.05
N VAL A 111 8.31 -23.95 -2.44
CA VAL A 111 7.17 -24.44 -1.68
C VAL A 111 6.19 -25.18 -2.59
N GLU A 112 5.69 -26.30 -2.10
CA GLU A 112 4.62 -27.08 -2.72
C GLU A 112 3.44 -27.13 -1.75
N PHE A 113 2.24 -26.74 -2.24
CA PHE A 113 1.00 -26.73 -1.45
C PHE A 113 0.15 -27.97 -1.78
N ASP A 114 -0.24 -28.70 -0.75
CA ASP A 114 -1.32 -29.68 -0.80
C ASP A 114 -2.57 -29.08 -0.12
N ILE A 115 -3.49 -28.59 -0.95
CA ILE A 115 -4.67 -27.86 -0.46
C ILE A 115 -5.62 -28.79 0.27
N GLU A 116 -5.82 -30.02 -0.21
CA GLU A 116 -6.71 -31.02 0.42
C GLU A 116 -6.10 -31.56 1.72
N GLY A 117 -4.81 -31.88 1.70
CA GLY A 117 -4.06 -32.32 2.88
C GLY A 117 -3.74 -31.20 3.86
N LYS A 118 -4.04 -29.94 3.51
CA LYS A 118 -3.76 -28.72 4.30
C LYS A 118 -2.28 -28.59 4.70
N THR A 119 -1.39 -28.87 3.77
CA THR A 119 0.05 -28.80 4.04
C THR A 119 0.79 -27.92 3.03
N ALA A 120 1.92 -27.39 3.49
CA ALA A 120 2.96 -26.81 2.63
C ALA A 120 4.28 -27.53 2.89
N THR A 121 4.90 -28.03 1.83
CA THR A 121 6.26 -28.60 1.90
C THR A 121 7.25 -27.55 1.43
N VAL A 122 8.10 -27.07 2.34
CA VAL A 122 9.17 -26.11 2.06
C VAL A 122 10.48 -26.85 1.92
N LYS A 123 11.24 -26.53 0.86
CA LYS A 123 12.52 -27.17 0.55
C LYS A 123 13.56 -26.13 0.13
N LEU A 124 14.72 -26.16 0.77
CA LEU A 124 15.88 -25.35 0.35
C LEU A 124 16.35 -25.78 -1.05
N ASN A 125 16.56 -24.80 -1.94
CA ASN A 125 16.92 -25.03 -3.33
C ASN A 125 18.40 -25.43 -3.52
N SER A 126 19.25 -25.23 -2.52
CA SER A 126 20.64 -25.66 -2.52
C SER A 126 21.10 -26.06 -1.12
N LYS A 127 22.06 -26.98 -1.07
CA LYS A 127 22.77 -27.40 0.14
C LYS A 127 23.98 -26.51 0.46
N ASP A 128 24.34 -25.62 -0.46
CA ASP A 128 25.53 -24.77 -0.35
C ASP A 128 25.22 -23.35 0.17
N TYR A 129 23.96 -23.06 0.49
CA TYR A 129 23.59 -21.77 1.06
C TYR A 129 24.20 -21.55 2.43
N LYS A 130 24.63 -20.30 2.67
CA LYS A 130 25.32 -19.91 3.88
C LYS A 130 24.78 -18.58 4.40
N PHE A 131 24.82 -18.42 5.69
CA PHE A 131 24.73 -17.13 6.34
C PHE A 131 25.95 -16.24 6.04
N SER A 132 25.85 -14.97 6.35
CA SER A 132 26.90 -13.96 6.12
C SER A 132 28.19 -14.20 6.92
N ASP A 133 28.16 -15.03 7.96
CA ASP A 133 29.31 -15.49 8.73
C ASP A 133 29.96 -16.78 8.17
N GLY A 134 29.38 -17.33 7.09
CA GLY A 134 29.86 -18.52 6.42
C GLY A 134 29.33 -19.85 6.96
N GLN A 135 28.49 -19.84 8.02
CA GLN A 135 27.84 -21.06 8.52
C GLN A 135 26.76 -21.52 7.54
N PRO A 136 26.57 -22.85 7.40
CA PRO A 136 25.55 -23.40 6.49
C PRO A 136 24.13 -22.97 6.90
N LEU A 137 23.27 -22.69 5.91
CA LEU A 137 21.83 -22.57 6.08
C LEU A 137 21.19 -23.95 5.95
N THR A 138 20.42 -24.37 6.95
CA THR A 138 19.66 -25.61 6.96
C THR A 138 18.19 -25.36 7.24
N ILE A 139 17.36 -26.38 7.08
CA ILE A 139 15.93 -26.26 7.39
C ILE A 139 15.69 -26.06 8.91
N ASP A 140 16.65 -26.43 9.76
CA ASP A 140 16.54 -26.19 11.19
C ASP A 140 16.53 -24.69 11.54
N ASP A 141 17.13 -23.84 10.70
CA ASP A 141 17.14 -22.39 10.88
C ASP A 141 15.77 -21.78 10.57
N TYR A 142 15.06 -22.36 9.60
CA TYR A 142 13.67 -21.99 9.28
C TYR A 142 12.70 -22.49 10.36
N ILE A 143 12.84 -23.75 10.78
CA ILE A 143 12.03 -24.31 11.89
C ILE A 143 12.25 -23.48 13.15
N PHE A 144 13.49 -23.13 13.45
CA PHE A 144 13.84 -22.30 14.59
C PHE A 144 13.20 -20.91 14.56
N ALA A 145 13.09 -20.28 13.38
CA ALA A 145 12.36 -19.01 13.24
C ALA A 145 10.88 -19.16 13.58
N ILE A 146 10.24 -20.26 13.13
CA ILE A 146 8.82 -20.55 13.45
C ILE A 146 8.64 -20.78 14.96
N GLU A 147 9.54 -21.58 15.58
CA GLU A 147 9.54 -21.85 17.02
C GLU A 147 9.77 -20.57 17.83
N ALA A 148 10.69 -19.72 17.40
CA ALA A 148 11.01 -18.47 18.08
C ALA A 148 9.82 -17.51 18.08
N ILE A 149 9.20 -17.29 16.92
CA ILE A 149 8.00 -16.43 16.83
C ILE A 149 6.82 -17.05 17.60
N GLY A 150 6.70 -18.37 17.59
CA GLY A 150 5.69 -19.11 18.36
C GLY A 150 5.94 -19.17 19.86
N ASN A 151 7.12 -18.83 20.34
CA ASN A 151 7.47 -18.93 21.77
C ASN A 151 6.66 -17.91 22.60
N LYS A 152 6.25 -18.32 23.81
CA LYS A 152 5.47 -17.46 24.74
C LYS A 152 6.21 -16.21 25.19
N ASP A 153 7.55 -16.24 25.18
CA ASP A 153 8.41 -15.14 25.59
C ASP A 153 8.83 -14.23 24.42
N TYR A 154 8.30 -14.49 23.21
CA TYR A 154 8.54 -13.65 22.03
C TYR A 154 7.92 -12.25 22.19
N THR A 155 8.73 -11.21 22.00
CA THR A 155 8.35 -9.82 22.26
C THR A 155 7.97 -9.03 21.00
N GLY A 156 8.17 -9.62 19.82
CA GLY A 156 7.90 -8.95 18.54
C GLY A 156 6.43 -9.02 18.14
N VAL A 157 6.14 -8.51 16.95
CA VAL A 157 4.76 -8.35 16.43
C VAL A 157 4.35 -9.43 15.42
N ARG A 158 5.22 -10.41 15.13
CA ARG A 158 4.95 -11.41 14.07
C ARG A 158 4.04 -12.54 14.51
N TYR A 159 3.89 -12.83 15.81
CA TYR A 159 2.95 -13.81 16.29
C TYR A 159 1.50 -13.33 16.10
N ASN A 160 0.84 -13.83 15.08
CA ASN A 160 -0.50 -13.40 14.67
C ASN A 160 -1.31 -14.58 14.11
N GLY A 161 -2.50 -14.32 13.56
CA GLY A 161 -3.40 -15.34 13.01
C GLY A 161 -2.80 -16.22 11.91
N ASN A 162 -1.70 -15.80 11.25
CA ASN A 162 -1.00 -16.63 10.27
C ASN A 162 -0.20 -17.75 10.97
N TYR A 163 0.54 -17.39 12.03
CA TYR A 163 1.26 -18.37 12.84
C TYR A 163 0.30 -19.26 13.65
N GLN A 164 -0.76 -18.69 14.22
CA GLN A 164 -1.80 -19.44 14.94
C GLN A 164 -2.54 -20.44 14.04
N ASN A 165 -2.49 -20.25 12.72
CA ASN A 165 -3.05 -21.19 11.74
C ASN A 165 -2.23 -22.47 11.55
N ILE A 166 -1.00 -22.54 12.06
CA ILE A 166 -0.19 -23.78 12.10
C ILE A 166 -0.78 -24.70 13.19
N GLU A 167 -0.94 -25.98 12.88
CA GLU A 167 -1.45 -26.96 13.84
C GLU A 167 -0.52 -27.07 15.07
N GLY A 168 -1.10 -27.05 16.28
CA GLY A 168 -0.34 -27.13 17.52
C GLY A 168 0.40 -25.86 17.95
N MET A 169 0.34 -24.78 17.16
CA MET A 169 1.04 -23.53 17.48
C MET A 169 0.51 -22.87 18.76
N GLU A 170 -0.80 -22.87 18.98
CA GLU A 170 -1.38 -22.24 20.19
C GLU A 170 -1.01 -22.99 21.46
N GLN A 171 -0.98 -24.34 21.42
CA GLN A 171 -0.52 -25.17 22.52
C GLN A 171 0.97 -24.97 22.82
N PHE A 172 1.78 -24.81 21.78
CA PHE A 172 3.19 -24.46 21.94
C PHE A 172 3.36 -23.07 22.56
N HIS A 173 2.63 -22.08 22.05
CA HIS A 173 2.68 -20.71 22.57
C HIS A 173 2.22 -20.59 24.02
N SER A 174 1.19 -21.34 24.42
CA SER A 174 0.73 -21.36 25.82
C SER A 174 1.66 -22.13 26.77
N GLY A 175 2.60 -22.91 26.23
CA GLY A 175 3.47 -23.80 27.00
C GLY A 175 2.84 -25.13 27.35
N GLU A 176 1.66 -25.46 26.84
CA GLU A 176 1.01 -26.76 26.99
C GLU A 176 1.74 -27.87 26.23
N ALA A 177 2.40 -27.50 25.10
CA ALA A 177 3.22 -28.41 24.31
C ALA A 177 4.66 -27.89 24.19
N SER A 178 5.62 -28.81 24.15
CA SER A 178 7.04 -28.49 23.95
C SER A 178 7.47 -28.44 22.48
N LEU A 179 6.59 -28.86 21.57
CA LEU A 179 6.81 -28.89 20.13
C LEU A 179 5.53 -28.41 19.41
N ILE A 180 5.72 -27.85 18.21
CA ILE A 180 4.63 -27.47 17.31
C ILE A 180 4.26 -28.72 16.49
N SER A 181 3.14 -29.35 16.79
CA SER A 181 2.75 -30.62 16.15
C SER A 181 2.59 -30.53 14.63
N GLY A 182 2.29 -29.34 14.12
CA GLY A 182 2.14 -29.08 12.69
C GLY A 182 3.47 -28.83 11.95
N VAL A 183 4.63 -28.92 12.60
CA VAL A 183 5.94 -28.74 11.95
C VAL A 183 6.66 -30.09 11.91
N GLU A 184 6.72 -30.71 10.74
CA GLU A 184 7.31 -32.01 10.49
C GLU A 184 8.61 -31.89 9.69
N LYS A 185 9.78 -32.00 10.35
CA LYS A 185 11.07 -32.04 9.64
C LYS A 185 11.17 -33.34 8.82
N LEU A 186 11.33 -33.22 7.50
CA LEU A 186 11.49 -34.38 6.61
C LEU A 186 12.96 -34.79 6.47
N ASP A 187 13.84 -33.81 6.30
CA ASP A 187 15.30 -33.98 6.23
C ASP A 187 15.98 -32.64 6.60
N ASP A 188 17.33 -32.54 6.41
CA ASP A 188 18.07 -31.31 6.74
C ASP A 188 17.80 -30.12 5.79
N TYR A 189 17.02 -30.32 4.74
CA TYR A 189 16.73 -29.33 3.71
C TYR A 189 15.24 -29.19 3.41
N SER A 190 14.37 -29.96 4.08
CA SER A 190 12.94 -29.93 3.83
C SER A 190 12.11 -30.12 5.10
N VAL A 191 10.97 -29.40 5.16
CA VAL A 191 9.99 -29.45 6.24
C VAL A 191 8.59 -29.41 5.65
N LYS A 192 7.66 -30.15 6.25
CA LYS A 192 6.24 -30.07 5.97
C LYS A 192 5.54 -29.34 7.10
N ILE A 193 4.71 -28.37 6.75
CA ILE A 193 3.92 -27.59 7.70
C ILE A 193 2.45 -27.92 7.50
N HIS A 194 1.76 -28.30 8.57
CA HIS A 194 0.33 -28.60 8.61
C HIS A 194 -0.44 -27.38 9.12
N PHE A 195 -1.50 -27.01 8.43
CA PHE A 195 -2.31 -25.84 8.73
C PHE A 195 -3.74 -26.24 9.10
N LYS A 196 -4.37 -25.48 9.97
CA LYS A 196 -5.80 -25.60 10.28
C LYS A 196 -6.65 -25.29 9.04
N GLN A 197 -6.20 -24.32 8.24
CA GLN A 197 -6.89 -23.85 7.02
C GLN A 197 -5.90 -23.40 5.96
N MET A 198 -6.09 -23.83 4.71
CA MET A 198 -5.39 -23.29 3.57
C MET A 198 -6.03 -21.97 3.12
N ARG A 199 -5.20 -20.99 2.78
CA ARG A 199 -5.62 -19.66 2.35
C ARG A 199 -4.85 -19.25 1.09
N PRO A 200 -5.50 -18.62 0.09
CA PRO A 200 -4.81 -18.14 -1.12
C PRO A 200 -3.65 -17.17 -0.83
N SER A 201 -3.75 -16.39 0.26
CA SER A 201 -2.68 -15.48 0.69
C SER A 201 -1.36 -16.19 1.03
N MET A 202 -1.36 -17.52 1.25
CA MET A 202 -0.13 -18.30 1.42
C MET A 202 0.76 -18.29 0.17
N GLN A 203 0.18 -18.01 -1.00
CA GLN A 203 0.90 -17.89 -2.27
C GLN A 203 1.49 -16.50 -2.52
N LEU A 204 1.27 -15.54 -1.62
CA LEU A 204 1.68 -14.15 -1.78
C LEU A 204 2.89 -13.81 -0.89
N ALA A 205 3.74 -12.92 -1.37
CA ALA A 205 4.81 -12.33 -0.59
C ALA A 205 4.25 -11.65 0.67
N GLY A 206 4.87 -11.90 1.84
CA GLY A 206 4.37 -11.38 3.12
C GLY A 206 2.99 -11.88 3.53
N GLY A 207 2.48 -12.91 2.86
CA GLY A 207 1.19 -13.54 3.15
C GLY A 207 1.23 -14.48 4.35
N SER A 208 0.39 -15.52 4.30
CA SER A 208 0.15 -16.38 5.47
C SER A 208 1.15 -17.52 5.66
N LEU A 209 2.12 -17.69 4.75
CA LEU A 209 3.19 -18.68 4.90
C LEU A 209 4.36 -18.07 5.68
N PRO A 210 4.88 -18.68 6.77
CA PRO A 210 6.13 -18.26 7.40
C PRO A 210 7.27 -18.19 6.39
N SER A 211 8.10 -17.14 6.45
CA SER A 211 9.14 -16.91 5.45
C SER A 211 10.50 -16.51 6.03
N TYR A 212 10.59 -16.31 7.34
CA TYR A 212 11.82 -15.91 8.01
C TYR A 212 12.77 -17.08 8.27
N VAL A 213 14.06 -16.79 8.32
CA VAL A 213 15.10 -17.73 8.78
C VAL A 213 15.95 -17.05 9.83
N LEU A 214 16.30 -17.79 10.88
CA LEU A 214 17.13 -17.30 11.97
C LEU A 214 18.38 -18.17 12.13
N PRO A 215 19.58 -17.59 12.28
CA PRO A 215 20.79 -18.35 12.52
C PRO A 215 20.73 -19.03 13.90
N LYS A 216 20.23 -20.28 13.92
CA LYS A 216 20.03 -21.09 15.12
C LYS A 216 21.30 -21.25 15.92
N HIS A 217 22.45 -21.35 15.25
CA HIS A 217 23.77 -21.47 15.88
C HIS A 217 24.14 -20.27 16.77
N ILE A 218 23.48 -19.12 16.57
CA ILE A 218 23.65 -17.91 17.40
C ILE A 218 22.53 -17.83 18.43
N PHE A 219 21.29 -17.76 17.96
CA PHE A 219 20.16 -17.35 18.81
C PHE A 219 19.64 -18.46 19.73
N SER A 220 19.94 -19.73 19.46
CA SER A 220 19.58 -20.82 20.38
C SER A 220 20.26 -20.74 21.76
N SER A 221 21.38 -20.02 21.84
CA SER A 221 22.12 -19.83 23.09
C SER A 221 21.75 -18.56 23.86
N ILE A 222 20.91 -17.69 23.29
CA ILE A 222 20.51 -16.40 23.85
C ILE A 222 19.04 -16.50 24.25
N PRO A 223 18.65 -16.17 25.49
CA PRO A 223 17.23 -16.09 25.84
C PRO A 223 16.48 -15.11 24.93
N ILE A 224 15.29 -15.49 24.47
CA ILE A 224 14.49 -14.68 23.52
C ILE A 224 14.25 -13.25 24.05
N THR A 225 14.04 -13.09 25.35
CA THR A 225 13.86 -11.78 26.01
C THR A 225 15.08 -10.87 25.96
N GLU A 226 16.26 -11.41 25.62
CA GLU A 226 17.52 -10.67 25.53
C GLU A 226 17.94 -10.40 24.07
N TRP A 227 17.22 -10.97 23.08
CA TRP A 227 17.60 -10.84 21.67
C TRP A 227 17.68 -9.38 21.23
N GLU A 228 16.64 -8.59 21.54
CA GLU A 228 16.58 -7.19 21.11
C GLU A 228 17.73 -6.33 21.65
N LYS A 229 18.35 -6.70 22.78
CA LYS A 229 19.48 -5.98 23.40
C LYS A 229 20.84 -6.48 22.91
N SER A 230 20.86 -7.58 22.17
CA SER A 230 22.10 -8.23 21.76
C SER A 230 22.84 -7.43 20.68
N GLU A 231 24.17 -7.60 20.62
CA GLU A 231 25.03 -7.08 19.56
C GLU A 231 24.69 -7.66 18.17
N TYR A 232 23.98 -8.79 18.12
CA TYR A 232 23.52 -9.40 16.88
C TYR A 232 22.29 -8.68 16.31
N VAL A 233 21.51 -8.02 17.15
CA VAL A 233 20.32 -7.27 16.73
C VAL A 233 20.61 -5.77 16.63
N ARG A 234 21.38 -5.19 17.57
CA ARG A 234 21.62 -3.75 17.63
C ARG A 234 22.99 -3.28 17.18
N GLY A 235 23.89 -4.21 16.95
CA GLY A 235 25.28 -3.91 16.61
C GLY A 235 25.66 -4.35 15.20
N THR A 236 26.97 -4.41 14.99
CA THR A 236 27.56 -4.82 13.70
C THR A 236 27.75 -6.33 13.55
N LYS A 237 27.37 -7.12 14.58
CA LYS A 237 27.50 -8.58 14.55
C LYS A 237 26.29 -9.30 13.93
N GLY A 238 25.34 -8.57 13.37
CA GLY A 238 24.18 -9.14 12.70
C GLY A 238 24.58 -10.16 11.62
N VAL A 239 23.90 -11.31 11.63
CA VAL A 239 24.13 -12.42 10.71
C VAL A 239 22.79 -12.73 10.03
N GLY A 240 22.77 -12.60 8.71
CA GLY A 240 21.59 -12.87 7.89
C GLY A 240 21.97 -13.50 6.56
N VAL A 241 20.99 -13.70 5.71
CA VAL A 241 21.14 -14.29 4.37
C VAL A 241 21.04 -13.25 3.24
N GLY A 242 20.96 -11.97 3.60
CA GLY A 242 20.82 -10.86 2.66
C GLY A 242 22.12 -10.48 1.93
N PRO A 243 22.04 -9.53 0.99
CA PRO A 243 23.16 -9.14 0.12
C PRO A 243 24.29 -8.38 0.83
N PHE A 244 24.03 -7.84 2.02
CA PHE A 244 25.00 -7.01 2.74
C PHE A 244 25.16 -7.41 4.20
N LYS A 245 26.22 -6.88 4.83
CA LYS A 245 26.51 -6.92 6.25
C LYS A 245 26.70 -5.50 6.76
N ILE A 246 26.42 -5.25 8.04
CA ILE A 246 26.67 -3.95 8.67
C ILE A 246 28.18 -3.83 8.97
N GLU A 247 28.82 -2.80 8.42
CA GLU A 247 30.21 -2.43 8.73
C GLU A 247 30.27 -1.47 9.92
N SER A 248 29.41 -0.46 9.93
CA SER A 248 29.38 0.55 10.99
C SER A 248 28.00 1.19 11.15
N ILE A 249 27.73 1.72 12.33
CA ILE A 249 26.48 2.36 12.71
C ILE A 249 26.80 3.70 13.38
N VAL A 250 26.17 4.77 12.93
CA VAL A 250 26.01 6.01 13.69
C VAL A 250 24.57 6.01 14.20
N PRO A 251 24.36 5.81 15.53
CA PRO A 251 23.02 5.56 16.07
C PRO A 251 21.99 6.62 15.68
N GLY A 252 20.89 6.18 15.08
CA GLY A 252 19.80 7.04 14.62
C GLY A 252 20.08 7.83 13.34
N GLU A 253 21.32 7.88 12.87
CA GLU A 253 21.72 8.72 11.74
C GLU A 253 22.04 7.91 10.48
N SER A 254 22.96 6.94 10.57
CA SER A 254 23.39 6.20 9.38
C SER A 254 23.90 4.79 9.67
N VAL A 255 23.81 3.94 8.64
CA VAL A 255 24.39 2.61 8.61
C VAL A 255 25.22 2.44 7.34
N THR A 256 26.45 1.97 7.50
CA THR A 256 27.31 1.59 6.37
C THR A 256 27.25 0.09 6.18
N LEU A 257 26.90 -0.33 4.98
CA LEU A 257 26.79 -1.72 4.58
C LEU A 257 27.93 -2.11 3.63
N VAL A 258 28.44 -3.33 3.76
CA VAL A 258 29.44 -3.95 2.86
C VAL A 258 28.88 -5.26 2.31
N PRO A 259 29.34 -5.71 1.13
CA PRO A 259 28.85 -6.95 0.53
C PRO A 259 28.97 -8.17 1.44
N ASN A 260 27.92 -9.00 1.43
CA ASN A 260 27.97 -10.36 1.93
C ASN A 260 28.54 -11.27 0.83
N GLU A 261 29.75 -11.81 1.04
CA GLU A 261 30.42 -12.66 0.07
C GLU A 261 29.75 -14.04 -0.13
N HIS A 262 28.80 -14.39 0.79
CA HIS A 262 28.04 -15.64 0.77
C HIS A 262 26.62 -15.47 0.24
N PHE A 263 26.27 -14.27 -0.23
CA PHE A 263 24.92 -14.02 -0.76
C PHE A 263 24.65 -14.93 -1.97
N TYR A 264 23.55 -15.64 -1.96
CA TYR A 264 23.26 -16.71 -2.91
C TYR A 264 23.08 -16.25 -4.38
N LYS A 265 22.78 -14.97 -4.60
CA LYS A 265 22.71 -14.37 -5.96
C LYS A 265 24.03 -13.73 -6.39
N GLY A 266 25.10 -13.88 -5.60
CA GLY A 266 26.41 -13.34 -5.87
C GLY A 266 26.69 -12.00 -5.19
N ARG A 267 27.95 -11.58 -5.26
CA ARG A 267 28.45 -10.36 -4.60
C ARG A 267 27.83 -9.10 -5.19
N SER A 268 27.55 -8.13 -4.34
CA SER A 268 27.14 -6.78 -4.74
C SER A 268 28.09 -6.14 -5.76
N LYS A 269 27.52 -5.37 -6.69
CA LYS A 269 28.25 -4.60 -7.71
C LYS A 269 28.96 -3.38 -7.11
N VAL A 270 28.41 -2.80 -6.04
CA VAL A 270 29.04 -1.71 -5.28
C VAL A 270 29.85 -2.27 -4.10
N ASP A 271 30.87 -1.51 -3.67
CA ASP A 271 31.71 -1.91 -2.53
C ASP A 271 31.11 -1.51 -1.19
N LYS A 272 30.27 -0.47 -1.18
CA LYS A 272 29.58 0.03 0.02
C LYS A 272 28.22 0.63 -0.33
N VAL A 273 27.30 0.51 0.62
CA VAL A 273 26.06 1.30 0.64
C VAL A 273 26.04 2.09 1.94
N VAL A 274 25.91 3.40 1.85
CA VAL A 274 25.70 4.27 3.03
C VAL A 274 24.21 4.64 3.03
N MET A 275 23.49 4.13 4.00
CA MET A 275 22.07 4.47 4.24
C MET A 275 22.02 5.51 5.35
N GLU A 276 21.46 6.67 5.08
CA GLU A 276 21.45 7.82 5.97
C GLU A 276 20.03 8.36 6.15
N VAL A 277 19.63 8.62 7.40
CA VAL A 277 18.32 9.21 7.70
C VAL A 277 18.36 10.71 7.38
N VAL A 278 17.41 11.14 6.57
CA VAL A 278 17.32 12.53 6.09
C VAL A 278 15.92 13.06 6.34
N SER A 279 15.83 14.25 6.94
CA SER A 279 14.54 14.92 7.10
C SER A 279 13.86 15.20 5.76
N PRO A 280 12.55 14.98 5.64
CA PRO A 280 11.77 15.39 4.47
C PRO A 280 11.96 16.87 4.10
N ASP A 281 12.19 17.74 5.07
CA ASP A 281 12.37 19.18 4.84
C ASP A 281 13.69 19.54 4.15
N THR A 282 14.70 18.68 4.27
CA THR A 282 16.05 18.93 3.74
C THR A 282 16.41 18.09 2.53
N VAL A 283 15.71 16.99 2.27
CA VAL A 283 16.08 16.01 1.23
C VAL A 283 16.21 16.64 -0.16
N VAL A 284 15.34 17.59 -0.53
CA VAL A 284 15.39 18.26 -1.84
C VAL A 284 16.72 19.00 -2.02
N SER A 285 17.16 19.75 -1.00
CA SER A 285 18.44 20.48 -1.06
C SER A 285 19.64 19.54 -1.08
N GLN A 286 19.57 18.42 -0.37
CA GLN A 286 20.61 17.40 -0.33
C GLN A 286 20.75 16.67 -1.68
N VAL A 287 19.61 16.28 -2.29
CA VAL A 287 19.58 15.69 -3.64
C VAL A 287 20.12 16.66 -4.68
N LYS A 288 19.72 17.92 -4.63
CA LYS A 288 20.23 18.99 -5.51
C LYS A 288 21.74 19.13 -5.41
N SER A 289 22.30 18.98 -4.21
CA SER A 289 23.75 19.08 -3.96
C SER A 289 24.54 17.81 -4.35
N GLY A 290 23.86 16.76 -4.80
CA GLY A 290 24.47 15.47 -5.16
C GLY A 290 24.95 14.66 -3.93
N ASN A 291 24.33 14.85 -2.78
CA ASN A 291 24.71 14.12 -1.57
C ASN A 291 24.17 12.70 -1.55
N TYR A 292 23.09 12.42 -2.30
CA TYR A 292 22.48 11.10 -2.40
C TYR A 292 22.31 10.66 -3.84
N ASP A 293 22.36 9.37 -4.05
CA ASP A 293 22.15 8.71 -5.33
C ASP A 293 20.70 8.29 -5.51
N ILE A 294 20.07 7.87 -4.43
CA ILE A 294 18.67 7.42 -4.38
C ILE A 294 18.01 8.07 -3.18
N ALA A 295 16.87 8.72 -3.41
CA ALA A 295 16.07 9.33 -2.35
C ALA A 295 14.59 9.34 -2.72
N SER A 296 13.71 8.98 -1.78
CA SER A 296 12.28 9.22 -1.90
C SER A 296 12.01 10.73 -1.80
N MET A 297 11.14 11.27 -2.67
CA MET A 297 10.87 12.71 -2.74
C MET A 297 9.49 13.05 -2.18
N PRO A 298 9.39 14.03 -1.25
CA PRO A 298 8.11 14.46 -0.71
C PRO A 298 7.21 15.07 -1.79
N SER A 299 5.99 14.58 -1.95
CA SER A 299 5.02 15.10 -2.93
C SER A 299 4.65 16.56 -2.67
N SER A 300 4.65 17.00 -1.41
CA SER A 300 4.41 18.40 -1.02
C SER A 300 5.48 19.38 -1.51
N GLN A 301 6.68 18.89 -1.84
CA GLN A 301 7.79 19.73 -2.31
C GLN A 301 8.03 19.59 -3.83
N PHE A 302 7.06 19.07 -4.57
CA PHE A 302 7.20 18.79 -6.01
C PHE A 302 7.74 19.98 -6.80
N GLU A 303 7.22 21.17 -6.60
CA GLU A 303 7.64 22.40 -7.26
C GLU A 303 9.12 22.75 -7.04
N ALA A 304 9.68 22.35 -5.89
CA ALA A 304 11.06 22.61 -5.55
C ALA A 304 12.05 21.65 -6.21
N TYR A 305 11.60 20.48 -6.66
CA TYR A 305 12.50 19.47 -7.21
C TYR A 305 12.25 19.08 -8.68
N LYS A 306 11.07 19.36 -9.23
CA LYS A 306 10.66 18.91 -10.58
C LYS A 306 11.65 19.23 -11.70
N ASP A 307 12.45 20.30 -11.55
CA ASP A 307 13.38 20.80 -12.56
C ASP A 307 14.85 20.46 -12.25
N LEU A 308 15.13 19.58 -11.28
CA LEU A 308 16.49 19.13 -11.00
C LEU A 308 17.07 18.37 -12.19
N THR A 309 18.29 18.72 -12.57
CA THR A 309 18.94 18.16 -13.78
C THR A 309 19.97 17.07 -13.50
N ASN A 310 20.41 16.94 -12.25
CA ASN A 310 21.39 15.95 -11.80
C ASN A 310 20.78 14.58 -11.48
N VAL A 311 19.46 14.50 -11.42
CA VAL A 311 18.69 13.29 -11.17
C VAL A 311 17.67 13.05 -12.27
N SER A 312 17.15 11.83 -12.34
CA SER A 312 15.90 11.49 -13.01
C SER A 312 14.90 11.05 -11.96
N PHE A 313 13.62 11.29 -12.23
CA PHE A 313 12.55 10.84 -11.33
C PHE A 313 11.88 9.61 -11.91
N ILE A 314 11.67 8.61 -11.05
CA ILE A 314 10.84 7.44 -11.33
C ILE A 314 9.73 7.38 -10.30
N SER A 315 8.63 6.72 -10.61
CA SER A 315 7.55 6.55 -9.65
C SER A 315 6.89 5.18 -9.73
N SER A 316 6.23 4.82 -8.63
CA SER A 316 5.32 3.70 -8.53
C SER A 316 4.05 4.15 -7.81
N PHE A 317 2.95 3.44 -7.98
CA PHE A 317 1.77 3.68 -7.15
C PHE A 317 2.10 3.42 -5.69
N ALA A 318 1.71 4.36 -4.83
CA ALA A 318 1.83 4.16 -3.40
C ALA A 318 1.01 2.94 -2.97
N SER A 319 1.53 2.17 -2.02
CA SER A 319 0.79 1.04 -1.42
C SER A 319 -0.27 1.54 -0.42
N GLN A 320 -1.01 2.58 -0.80
CA GLN A 320 -2.07 3.19 -0.01
C GLN A 320 -3.08 3.89 -0.91
N TYR A 321 -4.31 4.04 -0.42
CA TYR A 321 -5.34 4.88 -1.03
C TYR A 321 -6.05 5.73 0.03
N GLU A 322 -6.55 6.90 -0.39
CA GLU A 322 -7.42 7.74 0.42
C GLU A 322 -8.88 7.37 0.13
N TYR A 323 -9.75 7.55 1.11
CA TYR A 323 -11.16 7.19 1.00
C TYR A 323 -12.06 8.12 1.81
N ILE A 324 -13.34 8.13 1.44
CA ILE A 324 -14.44 8.59 2.29
C ILE A 324 -15.26 7.37 2.68
N ALA A 325 -15.61 7.27 3.95
CA ALA A 325 -16.46 6.21 4.50
C ALA A 325 -17.55 6.79 5.41
N PHE A 326 -18.54 5.97 5.73
CA PHE A 326 -19.72 6.38 6.48
C PHE A 326 -19.85 5.57 7.75
N HIS A 327 -20.32 6.21 8.82
CA HIS A 327 -20.55 5.55 10.10
C HIS A 327 -21.95 4.90 10.08
N LEU A 328 -21.96 3.56 9.91
CA LEU A 328 -23.17 2.78 9.64
C LEU A 328 -23.53 1.79 10.76
N GLY A 329 -22.85 1.85 11.91
CA GLY A 329 -23.10 0.90 12.97
C GLY A 329 -22.17 1.05 14.15
N LYS A 330 -21.85 -0.06 14.82
CA LYS A 330 -20.93 -0.11 15.96
C LYS A 330 -20.16 -1.43 16.01
N PHE A 331 -19.03 -1.42 16.69
CA PHE A 331 -18.33 -2.64 17.06
C PHE A 331 -18.86 -3.15 18.41
N ASP A 332 -19.53 -4.29 18.40
CA ASP A 332 -19.99 -4.96 19.63
C ASP A 332 -18.81 -5.70 20.28
N LYS A 333 -18.34 -5.18 21.40
CA LYS A 333 -17.18 -5.73 22.13
C LYS A 333 -17.47 -7.08 22.79
N GLU A 334 -18.72 -7.34 23.15
CA GLU A 334 -19.12 -8.59 23.80
C GLU A 334 -19.19 -9.72 22.78
N GLN A 335 -19.73 -9.44 21.60
CA GLN A 335 -19.81 -10.39 20.49
C GLN A 335 -18.54 -10.43 19.64
N GLY A 336 -17.64 -9.45 19.78
CA GLY A 336 -16.41 -9.33 18.99
C GLY A 336 -16.66 -9.05 17.50
N LYS A 337 -17.75 -8.36 17.15
CA LYS A 337 -18.15 -8.15 15.75
C LYS A 337 -18.79 -6.79 15.48
N ASN A 338 -18.76 -6.42 14.20
CA ASN A 338 -19.43 -5.23 13.69
C ASN A 338 -20.92 -5.49 13.52
N ILE A 339 -21.74 -4.52 13.90
CA ILE A 339 -23.21 -4.56 13.78
C ILE A 339 -23.65 -3.31 13.01
N THR A 340 -24.21 -3.52 11.82
CA THR A 340 -24.78 -2.44 11.01
C THR A 340 -26.10 -1.96 11.63
N ASN A 341 -26.26 -0.64 11.71
CA ASN A 341 -27.49 0.02 12.12
C ASN A 341 -28.31 0.44 10.88
N PRO A 342 -29.45 -0.22 10.58
CA PRO A 342 -30.25 0.14 9.42
C PRO A 342 -30.88 1.53 9.51
N ASN A 343 -30.91 2.14 10.70
CA ASN A 343 -31.43 3.48 10.95
C ASN A 343 -30.33 4.53 11.12
N ALA A 344 -29.08 4.22 10.76
CA ALA A 344 -28.01 5.22 10.76
C ALA A 344 -28.37 6.36 9.78
N LYS A 345 -27.98 7.61 10.10
CA LYS A 345 -28.23 8.78 9.24
C LYS A 345 -27.78 8.54 7.79
N MET A 346 -26.64 7.87 7.62
CA MET A 346 -26.04 7.54 6.33
C MET A 346 -26.45 6.14 5.80
N SER A 347 -27.53 5.52 6.31
CA SER A 347 -27.94 4.16 5.92
C SER A 347 -28.42 4.03 4.46
N ASP A 348 -28.91 5.13 3.86
CA ASP A 348 -29.35 5.15 2.46
C ASP A 348 -28.15 5.13 1.49
N PRO A 349 -27.97 4.07 0.68
CA PRO A 349 -26.87 4.00 -0.28
C PRO A 349 -26.95 5.10 -1.35
N VAL A 350 -28.15 5.57 -1.72
CA VAL A 350 -28.32 6.63 -2.71
C VAL A 350 -27.74 7.96 -2.22
N LEU A 351 -27.91 8.29 -0.93
CA LEU A 351 -27.27 9.47 -0.33
C LEU A 351 -25.75 9.36 -0.38
N ARG A 352 -25.19 8.19 -0.07
CA ARG A 352 -23.74 7.95 -0.12
C ARG A 352 -23.17 8.03 -1.54
N GLN A 353 -23.89 7.47 -2.53
CA GLN A 353 -23.52 7.54 -3.94
C GLN A 353 -23.59 8.99 -4.46
N ALA A 354 -24.60 9.76 -4.08
CA ALA A 354 -24.71 11.17 -4.46
C ALA A 354 -23.53 12.00 -3.91
N ILE A 355 -23.10 11.75 -2.68
CA ILE A 355 -21.90 12.35 -2.09
C ILE A 355 -20.65 12.00 -2.93
N ALA A 356 -20.53 10.75 -3.38
CA ALA A 356 -19.39 10.32 -4.18
C ALA A 356 -19.36 10.97 -5.58
N TYR A 357 -20.54 11.13 -6.25
CA TYR A 357 -20.62 11.83 -7.54
C TYR A 357 -20.40 13.35 -7.43
N ALA A 358 -20.49 13.92 -6.24
CA ALA A 358 -20.35 15.36 -6.04
C ALA A 358 -18.92 15.87 -6.07
N ILE A 359 -17.88 15.01 -5.95
CA ILE A 359 -16.48 15.42 -5.81
C ILE A 359 -15.63 15.08 -7.04
N ASP A 360 -14.75 16.02 -7.45
CA ASP A 360 -13.80 15.83 -8.55
C ASP A 360 -12.39 15.51 -8.04
N ASN A 361 -12.15 14.22 -7.82
CA ASN A 361 -10.86 13.74 -7.36
C ASN A 361 -9.74 13.93 -8.41
N ASN A 362 -10.06 13.89 -9.72
CA ASN A 362 -9.09 14.10 -10.77
C ASN A 362 -8.65 15.57 -10.86
N ALA A 363 -9.60 16.50 -10.81
CA ALA A 363 -9.29 17.93 -10.75
C ALA A 363 -8.49 18.29 -9.49
N SER A 364 -8.81 17.69 -8.34
CA SER A 364 -8.03 17.85 -7.10
C SER A 364 -6.60 17.30 -7.25
N GLY A 365 -6.46 16.14 -7.87
CA GLY A 365 -5.17 15.52 -8.15
C GLY A 365 -4.24 16.43 -8.97
N GLU A 366 -4.78 17.05 -10.01
CA GLU A 366 -4.02 17.99 -10.86
C GLU A 366 -3.75 19.32 -10.16
N SER A 367 -4.77 19.96 -9.57
CA SER A 367 -4.65 21.33 -9.06
C SER A 367 -3.99 21.44 -7.68
N ILE A 368 -4.22 20.47 -6.80
CA ILE A 368 -3.73 20.51 -5.42
C ILE A 368 -2.46 19.67 -5.27
N PHE A 369 -2.40 18.51 -5.94
CA PHE A 369 -1.31 17.55 -5.80
C PHE A 369 -0.36 17.50 -7.00
N ASN A 370 -0.43 18.49 -7.90
CA ASN A 370 0.48 18.60 -9.06
C ASN A 370 0.48 17.34 -9.96
N GLY A 371 -0.63 16.60 -10.01
CA GLY A 371 -0.73 15.35 -10.74
C GLY A 371 -0.01 14.15 -10.09
N LEU A 372 0.48 14.27 -8.86
CA LEU A 372 1.08 13.16 -8.09
C LEU A 372 0.05 12.34 -7.31
N GLN A 373 -1.18 12.81 -7.25
CA GLN A 373 -2.34 12.05 -6.81
C GLN A 373 -3.42 12.14 -7.86
N ARG A 374 -4.30 11.17 -7.91
CA ARG A 374 -5.40 11.12 -8.87
C ARG A 374 -6.55 10.27 -8.37
N GLY A 375 -7.72 10.49 -8.96
CA GLY A 375 -8.91 9.69 -8.65
C GLY A 375 -8.67 8.20 -8.89
N THR A 376 -9.26 7.38 -8.05
CA THR A 376 -9.28 5.92 -8.21
C THR A 376 -10.67 5.37 -7.96
N ASN A 377 -11.04 4.30 -8.70
CA ASN A 377 -12.37 3.70 -8.66
C ASN A 377 -12.42 2.42 -7.83
N SER A 378 -11.28 1.98 -7.30
CA SER A 378 -11.21 0.70 -6.61
C SER A 378 -10.41 0.83 -5.31
N ILE A 379 -10.88 0.14 -4.28
CA ILE A 379 -10.13 -0.08 -3.03
C ILE A 379 -9.05 -1.17 -3.18
N ILE A 380 -9.06 -1.90 -4.30
CA ILE A 380 -7.95 -2.77 -4.71
C ILE A 380 -7.01 -1.90 -5.55
N ILE A 381 -5.79 -1.70 -5.08
CA ILE A 381 -4.83 -0.81 -5.73
C ILE A 381 -4.20 -1.44 -6.98
N PRO A 382 -3.75 -0.64 -7.97
CA PRO A 382 -3.16 -1.15 -9.23
C PRO A 382 -1.96 -2.06 -9.06
N SER A 383 -1.26 -2.01 -7.92
CA SER A 383 -0.13 -2.90 -7.62
C SER A 383 -0.54 -4.37 -7.48
N PHE A 384 -1.82 -4.68 -7.24
CA PHE A 384 -2.36 -6.04 -7.24
C PHE A 384 -2.86 -6.42 -8.64
N LYS A 385 -1.94 -6.50 -9.60
CA LYS A 385 -2.21 -6.60 -11.05
C LYS A 385 -3.21 -7.71 -11.41
N ASP A 386 -3.16 -8.86 -10.71
CA ASP A 386 -4.02 -10.02 -11.00
C ASP A 386 -5.48 -9.79 -10.64
N VAL A 387 -5.75 -9.06 -9.56
CA VAL A 387 -7.10 -8.91 -8.98
C VAL A 387 -7.64 -7.48 -9.07
N TYR A 388 -6.82 -6.53 -9.47
CA TYR A 388 -7.25 -5.16 -9.77
C TYR A 388 -8.14 -5.16 -11.00
N ASN A 389 -9.36 -4.61 -10.88
CA ASN A 389 -10.25 -4.45 -12.02
C ASN A 389 -10.05 -3.06 -12.66
N PRO A 390 -9.32 -2.96 -13.78
CA PRO A 390 -9.10 -1.69 -14.45
C PRO A 390 -10.37 -1.05 -15.02
N ASN A 391 -11.42 -1.82 -15.21
CA ASN A 391 -12.70 -1.37 -15.74
C ASN A 391 -13.76 -1.24 -14.63
N GLN A 392 -13.33 -1.15 -13.36
CA GLN A 392 -14.25 -0.91 -12.25
C GLN A 392 -14.98 0.41 -12.47
N GLU A 393 -16.32 0.36 -12.48
CA GLU A 393 -17.14 1.55 -12.47
C GLU A 393 -16.82 2.38 -11.21
N GLY A 394 -16.68 3.69 -11.39
CA GLY A 394 -16.42 4.63 -10.33
C GLY A 394 -17.49 5.68 -10.22
N PHE A 395 -17.25 6.61 -9.30
CA PHE A 395 -18.08 7.80 -9.13
C PHE A 395 -17.41 8.97 -9.86
N ASP A 396 -17.55 9.00 -11.20
CA ASP A 396 -17.06 10.14 -11.98
C ASP A 396 -17.79 11.41 -11.57
N TYR A 397 -17.04 12.50 -11.41
CA TYR A 397 -17.61 13.79 -11.03
C TYR A 397 -18.81 14.15 -11.91
N ASN A 398 -19.96 14.21 -11.31
CA ASN A 398 -21.22 14.53 -11.98
C ASN A 398 -22.21 15.13 -10.98
N PRO A 399 -22.08 16.44 -10.67
CA PRO A 399 -22.97 17.10 -9.71
C PRO A 399 -24.44 17.06 -10.11
N GLU A 400 -24.76 17.03 -11.41
CA GLU A 400 -26.14 16.93 -11.88
C GLU A 400 -26.74 15.53 -11.62
N LYS A 401 -25.93 14.46 -11.78
CA LYS A 401 -26.33 13.10 -11.38
C LYS A 401 -26.52 13.02 -9.86
N ALA A 402 -25.62 13.65 -9.09
CA ALA A 402 -25.77 13.72 -7.63
C ALA A 402 -27.10 14.38 -7.22
N LYS A 403 -27.42 15.54 -7.80
CA LYS A 403 -28.70 16.23 -7.57
C LYS A 403 -29.89 15.37 -7.95
N GLN A 404 -29.86 14.74 -9.14
CA GLN A 404 -30.89 13.84 -9.60
C GLN A 404 -31.16 12.69 -8.64
N LEU A 405 -30.10 12.00 -8.20
CA LEU A 405 -30.18 10.90 -7.23
C LEU A 405 -30.82 11.36 -5.91
N LEU A 406 -30.44 12.54 -5.41
CA LEU A 406 -31.01 13.11 -4.19
C LEU A 406 -32.48 13.44 -4.36
N ASP A 407 -32.87 14.06 -5.51
CA ASP A 407 -34.25 14.40 -5.81
C ASP A 407 -35.16 13.17 -5.92
N GLU A 408 -34.70 12.14 -6.64
CA GLU A 408 -35.42 10.87 -6.82
C GLU A 408 -35.57 10.10 -5.51
N ALA A 409 -34.54 10.15 -4.63
CA ALA A 409 -34.57 9.54 -3.32
C ALA A 409 -35.43 10.33 -2.29
N GLY A 410 -35.84 11.57 -2.60
CA GLY A 410 -36.69 12.38 -1.75
C GLY A 410 -35.97 13.37 -0.85
N TYR A 411 -34.64 13.56 -1.02
CA TYR A 411 -33.91 14.63 -0.37
C TYR A 411 -34.06 15.93 -1.15
N LYS A 412 -34.91 16.84 -0.69
CA LYS A 412 -35.30 18.06 -1.43
C LYS A 412 -35.15 19.29 -0.56
N ASP A 413 -34.77 20.41 -1.15
CA ASP A 413 -34.87 21.73 -0.53
C ASP A 413 -36.35 22.11 -0.45
N THR A 414 -36.94 22.06 0.73
CA THR A 414 -38.38 22.29 0.96
C THR A 414 -38.64 23.65 1.59
N ASP A 415 -37.68 24.33 2.16
CA ASP A 415 -37.82 25.64 2.76
C ASP A 415 -37.17 26.77 1.94
N GLY A 416 -36.40 26.44 0.89
CA GLY A 416 -35.82 27.38 -0.06
C GLY A 416 -34.48 27.99 0.41
N ASP A 417 -33.81 27.39 1.39
CA ASP A 417 -32.53 27.89 1.92
C ASP A 417 -31.31 27.42 1.07
N GLY A 418 -31.55 26.61 0.04
CA GLY A 418 -30.56 26.04 -0.86
C GLY A 418 -29.90 24.74 -0.33
N LEU A 419 -30.38 24.24 0.79
CA LEU A 419 -29.95 22.97 1.38
C LEU A 419 -31.10 21.96 1.36
N ARG A 420 -30.76 20.69 1.35
CA ARG A 420 -31.75 19.61 1.25
C ARG A 420 -32.10 19.06 2.62
N GLU A 421 -33.39 18.77 2.83
CA GLU A 421 -33.90 18.10 4.01
C GLU A 421 -33.88 16.57 3.85
N ASN A 422 -34.03 15.89 4.98
CA ASN A 422 -34.37 14.46 5.02
C ASN A 422 -35.74 14.20 4.34
N LYS A 423 -36.00 12.93 4.00
CA LYS A 423 -37.22 12.48 3.34
C LYS A 423 -38.52 12.82 4.13
N ASP A 424 -38.40 13.01 5.44
CA ASP A 424 -39.49 13.40 6.33
C ASP A 424 -39.62 14.94 6.51
N GLY A 425 -38.80 15.71 5.81
CA GLY A 425 -38.77 17.18 5.88
C GLY A 425 -37.96 17.73 7.06
N SER A 426 -37.31 16.89 7.86
CA SER A 426 -36.44 17.36 8.92
C SER A 426 -35.08 17.80 8.35
N LYS A 427 -34.40 18.69 9.02
CA LYS A 427 -33.07 19.18 8.60
C LYS A 427 -32.05 18.06 8.45
N LEU A 428 -31.43 17.97 7.25
CA LEU A 428 -30.30 17.07 7.00
C LEU A 428 -28.98 17.82 7.23
N SER A 429 -28.31 17.57 8.35
CA SER A 429 -26.97 18.06 8.61
C SER A 429 -26.03 16.90 8.89
N ILE A 430 -24.89 16.85 8.18
CA ILE A 430 -23.95 15.72 8.17
C ILE A 430 -22.60 16.20 8.75
N ASN A 431 -22.13 15.51 9.80
CA ASN A 431 -20.85 15.78 10.42
C ASN A 431 -19.74 14.94 9.76
N PHE A 432 -18.76 15.62 9.22
CA PHE A 432 -17.64 15.07 8.51
C PHE A 432 -16.34 15.15 9.33
N ALA A 433 -15.76 14.03 9.70
CA ALA A 433 -14.46 13.96 10.33
C ALA A 433 -13.37 13.76 9.28
N ALA A 434 -12.35 14.60 9.31
CA ALA A 434 -11.17 14.49 8.45
C ALA A 434 -9.91 14.65 9.29
N ARG A 435 -8.86 13.89 8.97
CA ARG A 435 -7.58 13.98 9.69
C ARG A 435 -6.71 15.11 9.14
N THR A 436 -6.00 15.81 10.01
CA THR A 436 -4.95 16.76 9.65
C THR A 436 -3.77 16.00 9.03
N ARG A 437 -3.20 16.52 7.93
CA ARG A 437 -1.99 16.00 7.29
C ARG A 437 -1.03 17.15 6.95
N ASP A 438 -1.34 17.87 5.87
CA ASP A 438 -0.57 18.99 5.33
C ASP A 438 -1.52 20.02 4.69
N ASP A 439 -0.99 21.14 4.27
CA ASP A 439 -1.78 22.25 3.69
C ASP A 439 -2.56 21.80 2.43
N ALA A 440 -2.00 20.88 1.64
CA ALA A 440 -2.67 20.34 0.45
C ALA A 440 -3.90 19.52 0.84
N ASN A 441 -3.79 18.72 1.89
CA ASN A 441 -4.94 17.97 2.42
C ASN A 441 -6.01 18.89 3.01
N GLU A 442 -5.60 19.95 3.73
CA GLU A 442 -6.57 20.95 4.22
C GLU A 442 -7.31 21.61 3.06
N ALA A 443 -6.61 21.99 1.99
CA ALA A 443 -7.22 22.55 0.78
C ALA A 443 -8.19 21.57 0.12
N LEU A 444 -7.84 20.28 0.04
CA LEU A 444 -8.72 19.22 -0.48
C LEU A 444 -10.02 19.12 0.33
N ILE A 445 -9.92 19.07 1.65
CA ILE A 445 -11.11 18.96 2.52
C ILE A 445 -12.01 20.19 2.37
N GLN A 446 -11.46 21.40 2.29
CA GLN A 446 -12.24 22.61 2.03
C GLN A 446 -12.93 22.55 0.64
N GLN A 447 -12.24 22.04 -0.37
CA GLN A 447 -12.82 21.86 -1.70
C GLN A 447 -13.97 20.85 -1.70
N TYR A 448 -13.86 19.76 -0.96
CA TYR A 448 -14.95 18.79 -0.79
C TYR A 448 -16.19 19.45 -0.17
N LEU A 449 -16.03 20.25 0.88
CA LEU A 449 -17.16 20.96 1.50
C LEU A 449 -17.86 21.92 0.54
N LEU A 450 -17.13 22.60 -0.36
CA LEU A 450 -17.71 23.45 -1.40
C LEU A 450 -18.54 22.64 -2.38
N TRP A 451 -18.05 21.51 -2.88
CA TRP A 451 -18.76 20.66 -3.81
C TRP A 451 -20.01 20.01 -3.19
N PHE A 452 -19.96 19.60 -1.93
CA PHE A 452 -21.13 19.09 -1.22
C PHE A 452 -22.22 20.14 -1.12
N LYS A 453 -21.84 21.38 -0.83
CA LYS A 453 -22.78 22.51 -0.79
C LYS A 453 -23.40 22.81 -2.17
N GLU A 454 -22.64 22.66 -3.26
CA GLU A 454 -23.12 22.86 -4.63
C GLU A 454 -24.26 21.90 -5.00
N VAL A 455 -24.29 20.70 -4.46
CA VAL A 455 -25.37 19.73 -4.65
C VAL A 455 -26.47 19.84 -3.57
N GLY A 456 -26.40 20.86 -2.69
CA GLY A 456 -27.40 21.17 -1.68
C GLY A 456 -27.24 20.35 -0.38
N LEU A 457 -26.05 19.80 -0.06
CA LEU A 457 -25.83 19.05 1.17
C LEU A 457 -25.16 19.92 2.25
N ASP A 458 -25.77 19.98 3.44
CA ASP A 458 -25.19 20.62 4.64
C ASP A 458 -24.19 19.68 5.32
N ILE A 459 -22.97 19.60 4.76
CA ILE A 459 -21.87 18.80 5.33
C ILE A 459 -20.85 19.74 5.99
N LYS A 460 -20.54 19.48 7.26
CA LYS A 460 -19.66 20.32 8.07
C LYS A 460 -18.58 19.47 8.73
N LEU A 461 -17.40 20.07 8.91
CA LEU A 461 -16.39 19.44 9.75
C LEU A 461 -16.90 19.22 11.17
N TYR A 462 -16.74 18.00 11.69
CA TYR A 462 -17.21 17.53 13.00
C TYR A 462 -16.92 18.48 14.15
N THR A 463 -15.71 19.07 14.20
CA THR A 463 -15.31 20.06 15.21
C THR A 463 -15.06 21.46 14.62
N GLY A 464 -15.52 21.71 13.39
CA GLY A 464 -15.21 22.94 12.66
C GLY A 464 -13.80 22.97 12.05
N ARG A 465 -12.98 21.93 12.25
CA ARG A 465 -11.62 21.77 11.72
C ARG A 465 -11.29 20.30 11.55
N THR A 466 -10.18 20.01 10.86
CA THR A 466 -9.59 18.67 10.80
C THR A 466 -9.07 18.25 12.19
N LEU A 467 -8.97 16.96 12.42
CA LEU A 467 -8.54 16.37 13.68
C LEU A 467 -7.09 15.89 13.58
N GLU A 468 -6.34 16.06 14.67
CA GLU A 468 -5.04 15.43 14.81
C GLU A 468 -5.18 13.90 14.62
N PRO A 469 -4.23 13.22 13.93
CA PRO A 469 -4.40 11.82 13.53
C PRO A 469 -4.74 10.85 14.65
N SER A 470 -4.10 10.96 15.82
CA SER A 470 -4.39 10.07 16.96
C SER A 470 -5.81 10.28 17.48
N LEU A 471 -6.24 11.52 17.63
CA LEU A 471 -7.62 11.87 18.04
C LEU A 471 -8.65 11.42 16.99
N PHE A 472 -8.34 11.59 15.71
CA PHE A 472 -9.20 11.12 14.63
C PHE A 472 -9.48 9.62 14.75
N TYR A 473 -8.42 8.80 14.84
CA TYR A 473 -8.59 7.34 14.93
C TYR A 473 -9.21 6.91 16.26
N GLU A 474 -8.91 7.58 17.37
CA GLU A 474 -9.58 7.34 18.66
C GLU A 474 -11.11 7.50 18.53
N LYS A 475 -11.57 8.60 17.93
CA LYS A 475 -12.99 8.89 17.73
C LYS A 475 -13.67 7.89 16.81
N ILE A 476 -13.05 7.57 15.66
CA ILE A 476 -13.59 6.60 14.71
C ILE A 476 -13.67 5.19 15.31
N GLN A 477 -12.64 4.77 16.06
CA GLN A 477 -12.61 3.46 16.71
C GLN A 477 -13.60 3.35 17.87
N ALA A 478 -13.89 4.46 18.53
CA ALA A 478 -14.87 4.54 19.61
C ALA A 478 -16.32 4.58 19.11
N ASP A 479 -16.54 4.58 17.78
CA ASP A 479 -17.86 4.72 17.19
C ASP A 479 -18.59 5.98 17.68
N ASP A 480 -17.89 7.13 17.67
CA ASP A 480 -18.44 8.42 18.13
C ASP A 480 -19.74 8.74 17.35
N PRO A 481 -20.90 8.80 18.04
CA PRO A 481 -22.21 8.92 17.38
C PRO A 481 -22.45 10.27 16.71
N GLU A 482 -21.61 11.26 16.97
CA GLU A 482 -21.69 12.58 16.33
C GLU A 482 -20.98 12.62 14.96
N ILE A 483 -20.24 11.57 14.58
CA ILE A 483 -19.57 11.46 13.29
C ILE A 483 -20.45 10.65 12.33
N ASP A 484 -20.86 11.26 11.24
CA ASP A 484 -21.70 10.62 10.23
C ASP A 484 -20.89 10.05 9.04
N MET A 485 -19.82 10.77 8.66
CA MET A 485 -18.88 10.34 7.62
C MET A 485 -17.45 10.79 7.96
N PHE A 486 -16.48 10.16 7.34
CA PHE A 486 -15.08 10.47 7.61
C PHE A 486 -14.16 10.22 6.41
N ALA A 487 -13.08 11.02 6.29
CA ALA A 487 -12.01 10.85 5.31
C ALA A 487 -10.78 10.25 5.97
N GLY A 488 -10.34 9.13 5.46
CA GLY A 488 -9.18 8.38 5.95
C GLY A 488 -8.28 7.89 4.82
N GLY A 489 -7.24 7.12 5.18
CA GLY A 489 -6.38 6.45 4.24
C GLY A 489 -6.01 5.06 4.76
N TRP A 490 -5.89 4.10 3.84
CA TRP A 490 -5.44 2.75 4.14
C TRP A 490 -4.10 2.48 3.48
N GLY A 491 -3.10 2.16 4.29
CA GLY A 491 -1.91 1.46 3.83
C GLY A 491 -2.24 -0.01 3.58
N ILE A 492 -1.95 -0.49 2.39
CA ILE A 492 -2.23 -1.86 1.97
C ILE A 492 -0.92 -2.64 1.96
N GLY A 493 -0.89 -3.77 2.67
CA GLY A 493 0.23 -4.71 2.66
C GLY A 493 0.32 -5.50 1.35
N TYR A 494 0.79 -6.73 1.44
CA TYR A 494 0.96 -7.60 0.27
C TYR A 494 -0.26 -8.49 -0.01
N ASP A 495 -1.22 -8.58 0.92
CA ASP A 495 -2.45 -9.37 0.78
C ASP A 495 -3.64 -8.45 0.50
N PRO A 496 -4.28 -8.53 -0.70
CA PRO A 496 -5.45 -7.73 -1.04
C PRO A 496 -6.75 -8.22 -0.40
N ASN A 497 -6.71 -9.30 0.40
CA ASN A 497 -7.90 -9.90 1.01
C ASN A 497 -8.64 -8.87 1.89
N PRO A 498 -9.91 -8.58 1.63
CA PRO A 498 -10.67 -7.57 2.36
C PRO A 498 -11.06 -7.97 3.79
N ALA A 499 -10.89 -9.22 4.18
CA ALA A 499 -11.39 -9.75 5.45
C ALA A 499 -10.92 -8.95 6.68
N ASN A 500 -9.65 -8.51 6.70
CA ASN A 500 -9.08 -7.78 7.82
C ASN A 500 -9.57 -6.33 7.95
N LEU A 501 -10.06 -5.75 6.84
CA LEU A 501 -10.53 -4.36 6.80
C LEU A 501 -12.07 -4.24 6.81
N PHE A 502 -12.78 -5.24 6.29
CA PHE A 502 -14.22 -5.14 6.03
C PHE A 502 -15.03 -6.35 6.52
N GLY A 503 -14.38 -7.38 7.04
CA GLY A 503 -15.06 -8.57 7.57
C GLY A 503 -15.90 -8.27 8.81
N GLU A 504 -16.83 -9.16 9.12
CA GLU A 504 -17.74 -9.03 10.28
C GLU A 504 -17.00 -8.86 11.60
N THR A 505 -15.86 -9.55 11.79
CA THR A 505 -15.06 -9.48 13.01
C THR A 505 -13.89 -8.49 12.93
N ALA A 506 -13.72 -7.80 11.79
CA ALA A 506 -12.60 -6.89 11.56
C ALA A 506 -12.74 -5.62 12.41
N LYS A 507 -11.79 -5.40 13.32
CA LYS A 507 -11.74 -4.18 14.15
C LYS A 507 -11.49 -2.93 13.32
N PHE A 508 -10.86 -3.08 12.16
CA PHE A 508 -10.59 -1.99 11.20
C PHE A 508 -11.75 -1.69 10.24
N ASN A 509 -12.87 -2.42 10.34
CA ASN A 509 -14.08 -2.07 9.60
C ASN A 509 -14.73 -0.82 10.22
N PHE A 510 -14.11 0.33 10.04
CA PHE A 510 -14.56 1.58 10.67
C PHE A 510 -15.90 2.10 10.17
N SER A 511 -16.36 1.66 9.00
CA SER A 511 -17.73 1.94 8.57
C SER A 511 -18.78 1.13 9.35
N ARG A 512 -18.37 0.05 10.01
CA ARG A 512 -19.25 -0.91 10.72
C ARG A 512 -20.31 -1.53 9.82
N PHE A 513 -20.12 -1.42 8.50
CA PHE A 513 -21.04 -2.00 7.53
C PHE A 513 -20.71 -3.47 7.30
N VAL A 514 -21.71 -4.32 7.55
CA VAL A 514 -21.66 -5.76 7.28
C VAL A 514 -22.99 -6.22 6.71
N SER A 515 -22.95 -7.14 5.78
CA SER A 515 -24.11 -7.79 5.19
C SER A 515 -23.82 -9.26 4.90
N SER A 516 -24.86 -10.07 4.73
CA SER A 516 -24.70 -11.48 4.34
C SER A 516 -23.99 -11.61 2.98
N GLU A 517 -24.31 -10.75 2.01
CA GLU A 517 -23.68 -10.74 0.69
C GLU A 517 -22.18 -10.39 0.77
N GLY A 518 -21.83 -9.31 1.51
CA GLY A 518 -20.43 -8.92 1.71
C GLY A 518 -19.62 -10.02 2.39
N ASN A 519 -20.17 -10.63 3.44
CA ASN A 519 -19.52 -11.73 4.15
C ASN A 519 -19.35 -12.98 3.25
N GLU A 520 -20.32 -13.28 2.38
CA GLU A 520 -20.21 -14.37 1.40
C GLU A 520 -19.07 -14.13 0.40
N ILE A 521 -18.98 -12.92 -0.17
CA ILE A 521 -17.91 -12.56 -1.12
C ILE A 521 -16.54 -12.63 -0.44
N ILE A 522 -16.40 -12.05 0.75
CA ILE A 522 -15.16 -12.13 1.55
C ILE A 522 -14.81 -13.59 1.86
N GLY A 523 -15.81 -14.41 2.20
CA GLY A 523 -15.64 -15.83 2.45
C GLY A 523 -15.12 -16.58 1.22
N LYS A 524 -15.63 -16.29 0.03
CA LYS A 524 -15.15 -16.86 -1.24
C LYS A 524 -13.70 -16.49 -1.53
N ILE A 525 -13.31 -15.21 -1.34
CA ILE A 525 -11.92 -14.75 -1.51
C ILE A 525 -10.97 -15.48 -0.55
N GLY A 526 -11.40 -15.78 0.67
CA GLY A 526 -10.61 -16.53 1.65
C GLY A 526 -10.71 -18.05 1.56
N SER A 527 -11.52 -18.59 0.64
CA SER A 527 -11.78 -20.02 0.53
C SER A 527 -10.73 -20.75 -0.32
N THR A 528 -10.75 -22.09 -0.23
CA THR A 528 -9.90 -22.93 -1.09
C THR A 528 -10.25 -22.83 -2.57
N GLU A 529 -11.45 -22.38 -2.94
CA GLU A 529 -11.83 -22.16 -4.33
C GLU A 529 -11.02 -21.03 -4.99
N ALA A 530 -10.56 -20.05 -4.20
CA ALA A 530 -9.78 -18.92 -4.68
C ALA A 530 -8.28 -19.25 -4.95
N PHE A 531 -7.86 -20.52 -4.76
CA PHE A 531 -6.61 -21.00 -5.34
C PHE A 531 -6.69 -21.18 -6.88
N ASP A 532 -7.91 -21.30 -7.42
CA ASP A 532 -8.15 -21.16 -8.86
C ASP A 532 -8.09 -19.69 -9.24
N GLU A 533 -7.12 -19.31 -10.09
CA GLU A 533 -6.87 -17.92 -10.47
C GLU A 533 -8.08 -17.22 -11.10
N ALA A 534 -8.83 -17.93 -11.96
CA ALA A 534 -9.98 -17.35 -12.64
C ALA A 534 -11.11 -17.05 -11.64
N LYS A 535 -11.35 -17.96 -10.68
CA LYS A 535 -12.31 -17.75 -9.61
C LYS A 535 -11.87 -16.64 -8.67
N ASN A 536 -10.58 -16.58 -8.33
CA ASN A 536 -10.03 -15.51 -7.49
C ASN A 536 -10.28 -14.14 -8.12
N VAL A 537 -9.92 -13.96 -9.39
CA VAL A 537 -10.18 -12.72 -10.14
C VAL A 537 -11.67 -12.37 -10.14
N GLU A 538 -12.54 -13.36 -10.35
CA GLU A 538 -13.99 -13.14 -10.36
C GLU A 538 -14.51 -12.72 -8.97
N PHE A 539 -14.05 -13.34 -7.88
CA PHE A 539 -14.44 -12.97 -6.52
C PHE A 539 -14.00 -11.54 -6.17
N PHE A 540 -12.79 -11.14 -6.58
CA PHE A 540 -12.33 -9.77 -6.38
C PHE A 540 -13.09 -8.76 -7.25
N LYS A 541 -13.55 -9.12 -8.46
CA LYS A 541 -14.44 -8.27 -9.25
C LYS A 541 -15.80 -8.10 -8.59
N GLN A 542 -16.36 -9.19 -8.05
CA GLN A 542 -17.61 -9.13 -7.28
C GLN A 542 -17.47 -8.24 -6.05
N TRP A 543 -16.34 -8.33 -5.34
CA TRP A 543 -16.05 -7.47 -4.20
C TRP A 543 -15.97 -5.99 -4.57
N GLN A 544 -15.21 -5.65 -5.61
CA GLN A 544 -15.08 -4.27 -6.09
C GLN A 544 -16.41 -3.68 -6.51
N LYS A 545 -17.23 -4.45 -7.25
CA LYS A 545 -18.58 -4.06 -7.62
C LYS A 545 -19.49 -3.87 -6.40
N TYR A 546 -19.45 -4.81 -5.46
CA TYR A 546 -20.23 -4.73 -4.22
C TYR A 546 -19.91 -3.46 -3.42
N VAL A 547 -18.62 -3.13 -3.27
CA VAL A 547 -18.20 -1.90 -2.59
C VAL A 547 -18.73 -0.65 -3.29
N HIS A 548 -18.66 -0.61 -4.62
CA HIS A 548 -19.23 0.47 -5.42
C HIS A 548 -20.74 0.59 -5.20
N ASP A 549 -21.48 -0.50 -5.35
CA ASP A 549 -22.96 -0.48 -5.27
C ASP A 549 -23.45 -0.08 -3.87
N GLN A 550 -22.79 -0.57 -2.82
CA GLN A 550 -23.14 -0.25 -1.44
C GLN A 550 -22.62 1.11 -0.98
N ALA A 551 -21.54 1.59 -1.58
CA ALA A 551 -20.88 2.86 -1.26
C ALA A 551 -20.70 3.13 0.25
N PHE A 552 -20.50 2.07 1.07
CA PHE A 552 -20.24 2.22 2.51
C PHE A 552 -18.85 2.82 2.77
N ILE A 553 -17.98 2.67 1.81
CA ILE A 553 -16.69 3.32 1.61
C ILE A 553 -16.51 3.52 0.11
N PHE A 554 -15.91 4.60 -0.31
CA PHE A 554 -15.45 4.74 -1.67
C PHE A 554 -14.04 5.36 -1.69
N PRO A 555 -13.16 4.86 -2.57
CA PRO A 555 -11.83 5.40 -2.71
C PRO A 555 -11.90 6.79 -3.36
N THR A 556 -11.02 7.68 -2.96
CA THR A 556 -10.93 9.03 -3.51
C THR A 556 -9.66 9.20 -4.34
N LEU A 557 -8.52 9.08 -3.72
CA LEU A 557 -7.22 9.35 -4.35
C LEU A 557 -6.26 8.19 -4.16
N ILE A 558 -5.44 7.97 -5.19
CA ILE A 558 -4.23 7.16 -5.10
C ILE A 558 -3.03 8.04 -5.46
N GLY A 559 -1.96 7.94 -4.67
CA GLY A 559 -0.75 8.72 -4.86
C GLY A 559 0.35 7.96 -5.59
N GLU A 560 1.37 8.70 -5.98
CA GLU A 560 2.63 8.18 -6.47
C GLU A 560 3.74 8.36 -5.42
N SER A 561 4.55 7.33 -5.23
CA SER A 561 5.83 7.43 -4.54
C SER A 561 6.90 7.80 -5.57
N VAL A 562 7.45 9.00 -5.46
CA VAL A 562 8.46 9.52 -6.37
C VAL A 562 9.85 9.26 -5.80
N THR A 563 10.75 8.71 -6.61
CA THR A 563 12.15 8.47 -6.26
C THR A 563 13.05 9.27 -7.19
N ALA A 564 13.94 10.08 -6.60
CA ALA A 564 15.03 10.73 -7.31
C ALA A 564 16.19 9.74 -7.45
N VAL A 565 16.70 9.59 -8.67
CA VAL A 565 17.81 8.69 -9.02
C VAL A 565 18.91 9.54 -9.66
N ASN A 566 20.07 9.67 -8.98
CA ASN A 566 21.21 10.42 -9.52
C ASN A 566 21.69 9.80 -10.82
N LYS A 567 21.99 10.63 -11.80
CA LYS A 567 22.39 10.19 -13.14
C LYS A 567 23.67 9.32 -13.17
N ARG A 568 24.39 9.22 -12.05
CA ARG A 568 25.49 8.25 -11.94
C ARG A 568 25.03 6.80 -11.65
N VAL A 569 23.80 6.58 -11.23
CA VAL A 569 23.19 5.24 -11.11
C VAL A 569 22.82 4.77 -12.50
N LYS A 570 23.35 3.62 -12.93
CA LYS A 570 23.18 3.14 -14.31
C LYS A 570 21.73 2.80 -14.63
N PHE A 571 21.05 2.09 -13.73
CA PHE A 571 19.65 1.65 -13.89
C PHE A 571 18.94 1.63 -12.56
N MET A 572 17.69 2.00 -12.54
CA MET A 572 16.78 1.87 -11.41
C MET A 572 15.35 1.67 -11.90
N ASN A 573 14.59 0.82 -11.18
CA ASN A 573 13.16 0.60 -11.38
C ASN A 573 12.45 0.69 -10.03
N SER A 574 11.31 1.35 -9.98
CA SER A 574 10.50 1.53 -8.77
C SER A 574 9.42 0.44 -8.58
N GLU A 575 9.19 -0.42 -9.57
CA GLU A 575 8.24 -1.53 -9.44
C GLU A 575 8.82 -2.65 -8.59
N ILE A 576 7.99 -3.19 -7.69
CA ILE A 576 8.35 -4.32 -6.82
C ILE A 576 8.25 -5.62 -7.64
N GLY A 577 9.21 -6.53 -7.45
CA GLY A 577 9.14 -7.88 -8.01
C GLY A 577 9.50 -7.99 -9.49
N THR A 578 10.30 -7.05 -10.02
CA THR A 578 10.71 -7.15 -11.42
C THR A 578 11.61 -8.37 -11.66
N LYS A 579 11.32 -9.12 -12.74
CA LYS A 579 12.12 -10.29 -13.19
C LYS A 579 13.62 -10.02 -13.33
N ASP A 580 13.99 -8.77 -13.43
CA ASP A 580 15.36 -8.33 -13.70
C ASP A 580 16.08 -7.83 -12.44
N ALA A 581 15.69 -8.08 -11.24
CA ALA A 581 16.40 -7.76 -9.97
C ALA A 581 17.45 -6.60 -9.97
N LYS A 582 17.56 -5.87 -11.10
CA LYS A 582 18.55 -4.80 -11.36
C LYS A 582 18.36 -3.58 -10.48
N SER A 583 17.20 -3.48 -9.85
CA SER A 583 16.84 -2.40 -8.94
C SER A 583 17.20 -2.72 -7.48
N GLU A 584 17.52 -3.97 -7.16
CA GLU A 584 17.97 -4.32 -5.82
C GLU A 584 19.36 -3.71 -5.58
N LEU A 585 19.62 -3.17 -4.40
CA LEU A 585 20.83 -2.39 -4.13
C LEU A 585 22.13 -3.14 -4.47
N TYR A 586 22.13 -4.47 -4.35
CA TYR A 586 23.31 -5.27 -4.69
C TYR A 586 23.62 -5.32 -6.19
N GLN A 587 22.64 -5.04 -7.06
CA GLN A 587 22.78 -5.01 -8.52
C GLN A 587 23.04 -3.61 -9.08
N ILE A 588 22.93 -2.57 -8.26
CA ILE A 588 23.18 -1.20 -8.70
C ILE A 588 24.61 -1.04 -9.20
N GLU A 589 24.75 -0.49 -10.38
CA GLU A 589 26.02 -0.10 -10.98
C GLU A 589 26.12 1.42 -11.05
N LEU A 590 27.31 1.95 -10.81
CA LEU A 590 27.61 3.38 -10.88
C LEU A 590 28.43 3.68 -12.15
N VAL A 591 28.19 4.80 -12.82
CA VAL A 591 28.95 5.24 -14.00
C VAL A 591 29.98 6.32 -13.67
N SER A 592 30.06 6.76 -12.41
CA SER A 592 31.00 7.76 -11.90
C SER A 592 31.30 7.51 -10.42
N GLU A 593 32.51 7.85 -9.96
CA GLU A 593 32.87 7.82 -8.55
C GLU A 593 32.08 8.85 -7.72
N ASN A 594 31.82 10.02 -8.31
CA ASN A 594 31.13 11.10 -7.64
C ASN A 594 29.71 11.25 -8.18
N SER A 595 28.77 11.57 -7.29
CA SER A 595 27.40 11.93 -7.67
C SER A 595 27.41 13.22 -8.50
N PHE A 596 26.53 13.29 -9.48
CA PHE A 596 26.32 14.52 -10.25
C PHE A 596 25.59 15.56 -9.38
N LYS A 597 25.94 16.85 -9.60
CA LYS A 597 25.37 18.01 -8.88
C LYS A 597 24.47 18.83 -9.77
#